data_fa0a61101f5edaa26314443aad8eb4b6
#
_entry.id   fa0a61101f5edaa26314443aad8eb4b6
#
_cell.length_a   1.000
_cell.length_b   1.000
_cell.length_c   1.000
_cell.angle_alpha   90.00
_cell.angle_beta   90.00
_cell.angle_gamma   90.00
#
_symmetry.space_group_name_H-M   'P 1'
#
loop_
_entity.id
_entity.type
_entity.pdbx_description
1 polymer ?
#
loop_
_entity_poly.entity_id
_entity_poly.type
_entity_poly.pdbx_seq_one_letter_code
_entity_poly.pdbx_strand_id
1 'polypeptide(L)'
;LEEVKEASKKLNKNGYLIFSVPAHQFFYNKFDSLVGHNKRYSKNDFLYISEKTGLKVERLIYYDSIGFILLVLNKLFSLNQKNLKNKISFWNLLMPFSIIVDFITFNQIGKSLLCVYKKC
;
A
#
# COMPACT_ATOMS: atom_id res chain seq x y z
N LEU A 1 14.93 1.91 -2.70
CA LEU A 1 15.61 3.19 -2.40
C LEU A 1 16.22 3.82 -3.65
N GLU A 2 16.99 3.07 -4.45
CA GLU A 2 17.62 3.59 -5.67
C GLU A 2 16.59 4.11 -6.69
N GLU A 3 15.52 3.36 -6.93
CA GLU A 3 14.42 3.78 -7.81
C GLU A 3 13.82 5.13 -7.40
N VAL A 4 13.65 5.35 -6.09
CA VAL A 4 13.13 6.62 -5.56
C VAL A 4 14.13 7.75 -5.75
N LYS A 5 15.42 7.49 -5.55
CA LYS A 5 16.48 8.46 -5.80
C LYS A 5 16.52 8.88 -7.28
N GLU A 6 16.46 7.93 -8.19
CA GLU A 6 16.43 8.21 -9.63
C GLU A 6 15.17 9.00 -10.03
N ALA A 7 14.00 8.60 -9.52
CA ALA A 7 12.75 9.33 -9.75
C ALA A 7 12.82 10.76 -9.19
N SER A 8 13.41 10.94 -8.00
CA SER A 8 13.56 12.26 -7.37
C SER A 8 14.41 13.23 -8.18
N LYS A 9 15.44 12.74 -8.88
CA LYS A 9 16.27 13.57 -9.78
C LYS A 9 15.47 14.18 -10.92
N LYS A 10 14.47 13.42 -11.44
CA LYS A 10 13.62 13.84 -12.56
C LYS A 10 12.47 14.76 -12.13
N LEU A 11 12.18 14.87 -10.83
CA LEU A 11 11.16 15.78 -10.32
C LEU A 11 11.61 17.23 -10.40
N ASN A 12 10.70 18.09 -10.82
CA ASN A 12 10.86 19.54 -10.68
C ASN A 12 10.75 19.96 -9.20
N LYS A 13 11.25 21.15 -8.88
CA LYS A 13 11.01 21.77 -7.56
C LYS A 13 9.51 21.87 -7.31
N ASN A 14 9.07 21.55 -6.11
CA ASN A 14 7.67 21.41 -5.72
C ASN A 14 6.89 20.26 -6.41
N GLY A 15 7.56 19.40 -7.18
CA GLY A 15 6.97 18.22 -7.77
C GLY A 15 6.61 17.15 -6.73
N TYR A 16 5.67 16.29 -7.08
CA TYR A 16 5.19 15.21 -6.21
C TYR A 16 5.56 13.84 -6.77
N LEU A 17 5.89 12.93 -5.87
CA LEU A 17 6.11 11.52 -6.17
C LEU A 17 5.15 10.69 -5.31
N ILE A 18 4.32 9.88 -5.96
CA ILE A 18 3.25 9.13 -5.29
C ILE A 18 3.53 7.65 -5.40
N PHE A 19 3.49 6.96 -4.28
CA PHE A 19 3.59 5.50 -4.20
C PHE A 19 2.33 4.90 -3.60
N SER A 20 1.87 3.82 -4.22
CA SER A 20 0.82 2.96 -3.72
C SER A 20 1.36 1.53 -3.70
N VAL A 21 1.48 0.96 -2.52
CA VAL A 21 2.14 -0.34 -2.32
C VAL A 21 1.37 -1.21 -1.33
N PRO A 22 1.51 -2.54 -1.40
CA PRO A 22 0.97 -3.42 -0.39
C PRO A 22 1.67 -3.20 0.96
N ALA A 23 0.89 -3.16 2.04
CA ALA A 23 1.36 -2.96 3.40
C ALA A 23 1.46 -4.27 4.20
N HIS A 24 2.18 -4.19 5.32
CA HIS A 24 2.31 -5.26 6.31
C HIS A 24 3.01 -6.52 5.81
N GLN A 25 4.33 -6.55 5.88
CA GLN A 25 5.19 -7.68 5.46
C GLN A 25 4.76 -9.02 6.07
N PHE A 26 4.18 -9.02 7.27
CA PHE A 26 3.67 -10.21 7.93
C PHE A 26 2.62 -10.97 7.11
N PHE A 27 1.89 -10.28 6.23
CA PHE A 27 0.86 -10.85 5.36
C PHE A 27 1.38 -11.22 3.96
N TYR A 28 2.68 -11.12 3.70
CA TYR A 28 3.25 -11.55 2.43
C TYR A 28 2.92 -13.02 2.16
N ASN A 29 2.43 -13.33 0.96
CA ASN A 29 2.01 -14.66 0.59
C ASN A 29 2.24 -14.95 -0.90
N LYS A 30 1.88 -16.17 -1.35
CA LYS A 30 2.03 -16.59 -2.76
C LYS A 30 1.30 -15.68 -3.76
N PHE A 31 0.21 -15.05 -3.36
CA PHE A 31 -0.51 -14.11 -4.22
C PHE A 31 0.33 -12.87 -4.52
N ASP A 32 1.03 -12.34 -3.52
CA ASP A 32 1.95 -11.20 -3.74
C ASP A 32 3.01 -11.53 -4.80
N SER A 33 3.61 -12.71 -4.70
CA SER A 33 4.58 -13.19 -5.68
C SER A 33 3.97 -13.37 -7.08
N LEU A 34 2.75 -13.89 -7.20
CA LEU A 34 2.07 -14.08 -8.48
C LEU A 34 1.75 -12.76 -9.20
N VAL A 35 1.47 -11.69 -8.44
CA VAL A 35 1.20 -10.36 -9.01
C VAL A 35 2.47 -9.50 -9.13
N GLY A 36 3.64 -10.07 -8.89
CA GLY A 36 4.93 -9.40 -9.05
C GLY A 36 5.38 -8.54 -7.86
N HIS A 37 4.74 -8.68 -6.71
CA HIS A 37 5.17 -8.00 -5.50
C HIS A 37 6.32 -8.76 -4.82
N ASN A 38 7.47 -8.12 -4.66
CA ASN A 38 8.63 -8.72 -4.01
C ASN A 38 8.60 -8.60 -2.49
N LYS A 39 7.89 -7.59 -1.97
CA LYS A 39 7.71 -7.37 -0.54
C LYS A 39 6.47 -6.50 -0.28
N ARG A 40 6.05 -6.46 0.98
CA ARG A 40 5.10 -5.49 1.51
C ARG A 40 5.84 -4.46 2.36
N TYR A 41 5.27 -3.28 2.49
CA TYR A 41 5.94 -2.11 3.08
C TYR A 41 5.29 -1.68 4.40
N SER A 42 6.05 -0.96 5.21
CA SER A 42 5.60 -0.28 6.42
C SER A 42 5.75 1.24 6.28
N LYS A 43 5.13 2.01 7.16
CA LYS A 43 5.34 3.46 7.21
C LYS A 43 6.82 3.82 7.46
N ASN A 44 7.52 3.02 8.27
CA ASN A 44 8.93 3.25 8.57
C ASN A 44 9.83 3.13 7.34
N ASP A 45 9.50 2.24 6.38
CA ASP A 45 10.24 2.15 5.10
C ASP A 45 10.20 3.50 4.36
N PHE A 46 9.03 4.15 4.33
CA PHE A 46 8.86 5.43 3.64
C PHE A 46 9.49 6.60 4.39
N LEU A 47 9.45 6.62 5.72
CA LEU A 47 10.15 7.62 6.53
C LEU A 47 11.67 7.50 6.35
N TYR A 48 12.21 6.31 6.32
CA TYR A 48 13.62 6.05 6.02
C TYR A 48 14.01 6.54 4.61
N ILE A 49 13.18 6.28 3.59
CA ILE A 49 13.40 6.78 2.23
C ILE A 49 13.41 8.32 2.21
N SER A 50 12.47 8.95 2.90
CA SER A 50 12.43 10.42 3.05
C SER A 50 13.74 10.98 3.60
N GLU A 51 14.22 10.39 4.68
CA GLU A 51 15.50 10.78 5.32
C GLU A 51 16.69 10.65 4.36
N LYS A 52 16.75 9.56 3.58
CA LYS A 52 17.87 9.29 2.65
C LYS A 52 17.79 10.05 1.34
N THR A 53 16.65 10.55 0.95
CA THR A 53 16.44 11.26 -0.32
C THR A 53 16.24 12.76 -0.17
N GLY A 54 15.96 13.24 1.04
CA GLY A 54 15.59 14.63 1.31
C GLY A 54 14.19 15.00 0.80
N LEU A 55 13.40 14.03 0.34
CA LEU A 55 12.01 14.26 -0.06
C LEU A 55 11.14 14.43 1.19
N LYS A 56 10.30 15.45 1.22
CA LYS A 56 9.36 15.67 2.32
C LYS A 56 8.14 14.75 2.18
N VAL A 57 7.77 14.05 3.25
CA VAL A 57 6.51 13.30 3.30
C VAL A 57 5.36 14.29 3.50
N GLU A 58 4.50 14.43 2.51
CA GLU A 58 3.27 15.24 2.59
C GLU A 58 2.10 14.40 3.09
N ARG A 59 2.02 13.13 2.69
CA ARG A 59 0.95 12.21 3.11
C ARG A 59 1.48 10.80 3.21
N LEU A 60 1.11 10.11 4.30
CA LEU A 60 1.49 8.71 4.53
C LEU A 60 0.35 8.03 5.28
N ILE A 61 -0.50 7.32 4.54
CA ILE A 61 -1.75 6.74 5.04
C ILE A 61 -1.91 5.29 4.63
N TYR A 62 -2.61 4.51 5.46
CA TYR A 62 -3.17 3.23 5.05
C TYR A 62 -4.50 3.45 4.33
N TYR A 63 -4.86 2.53 3.45
CA TYR A 63 -6.16 2.48 2.79
C TYR A 63 -6.55 1.04 2.48
N ASP A 64 -7.80 0.82 2.06
CA ASP A 64 -8.41 -0.48 1.85
C ASP A 64 -8.55 -1.28 3.16
N SER A 65 -9.31 -0.73 4.10
CA SER A 65 -9.59 -1.34 5.41
C SER A 65 -10.35 -2.66 5.29
N ILE A 66 -11.32 -2.76 4.39
CA ILE A 66 -12.06 -4.01 4.14
C ILE A 66 -11.09 -5.07 3.61
N GLY A 67 -10.22 -4.70 2.69
CA GLY A 67 -9.18 -5.58 2.22
C GLY A 67 -8.25 -6.07 3.31
N PHE A 68 -7.94 -5.24 4.28
CA PHE A 68 -7.16 -5.65 5.44
C PHE A 68 -7.89 -6.70 6.28
N ILE A 69 -9.19 -6.51 6.56
CA ILE A 69 -10.01 -7.49 7.28
C ILE A 69 -10.02 -8.83 6.54
N LEU A 70 -10.24 -8.82 5.23
CA LEU A 70 -10.22 -10.05 4.41
C LEU A 70 -8.85 -10.73 4.41
N LEU A 71 -7.77 -9.96 4.44
CA LEU A 71 -6.40 -10.47 4.53
C LEU A 71 -6.15 -11.20 5.86
N VAL A 72 -6.61 -10.60 6.96
CA VAL A 72 -6.54 -11.21 8.31
C VAL A 72 -7.35 -12.51 8.36
N LEU A 73 -8.60 -12.48 7.89
CA LEU A 73 -9.46 -13.66 7.84
C LEU A 73 -8.86 -14.78 6.99
N ASN A 74 -8.30 -14.43 5.83
CA ASN A 74 -7.64 -15.40 4.96
C ASN A 74 -6.44 -16.07 5.65
N LYS A 75 -5.68 -15.31 6.43
CA LYS A 75 -4.55 -15.86 7.19
C LYS A 75 -4.99 -16.76 8.35
N LEU A 76 -6.03 -16.36 9.08
CA LEU A 76 -6.53 -17.14 10.22
C LEU A 76 -7.23 -18.43 9.80
N PHE A 77 -7.97 -18.41 8.71
CA PHE A 77 -8.80 -19.54 8.27
C PHE A 77 -8.22 -20.31 7.08
N SER A 78 -7.01 -19.96 6.61
CA SER A 78 -6.33 -20.60 5.46
C SER A 78 -7.26 -20.76 4.25
N LEU A 79 -8.06 -19.74 3.93
CA LEU A 79 -9.06 -19.78 2.87
C LEU A 79 -8.41 -20.10 1.53
N ASN A 80 -8.95 -21.09 0.85
CA ASN A 80 -8.38 -21.68 -0.36
C ASN A 80 -8.32 -20.67 -1.51
N GLN A 81 -7.14 -20.54 -2.16
CA GLN A 81 -6.87 -19.50 -3.16
C GLN A 81 -7.33 -19.85 -4.59
N LYS A 82 -8.31 -20.76 -4.73
CA LYS A 82 -8.63 -21.42 -6.00
C LYS A 82 -9.34 -20.59 -7.08
N ASN A 83 -9.63 -19.33 -6.94
CA ASN A 83 -10.25 -18.54 -8.02
C ASN A 83 -9.87 -17.06 -7.97
N LEU A 84 -8.73 -16.73 -8.60
CA LEU A 84 -8.19 -15.38 -8.66
C LEU A 84 -9.16 -14.35 -9.26
N LYS A 85 -9.81 -14.68 -10.38
CA LYS A 85 -10.77 -13.79 -11.04
C LYS A 85 -11.96 -13.44 -10.15
N ASN A 86 -12.53 -14.42 -9.47
CA ASN A 86 -13.67 -14.20 -8.57
C ASN A 86 -13.29 -13.34 -7.35
N LYS A 87 -12.05 -13.48 -6.86
CA LYS A 87 -11.53 -12.65 -5.76
C LYS A 87 -11.36 -11.20 -6.17
N ILE A 88 -10.84 -10.94 -7.36
CA ILE A 88 -10.67 -9.58 -7.89
C ILE A 88 -12.04 -8.92 -8.13
N SER A 89 -12.99 -9.62 -8.74
CA SER A 89 -14.36 -9.13 -8.93
C SER A 89 -15.06 -8.79 -7.62
N PHE A 90 -14.98 -9.68 -6.64
CA PHE A 90 -15.55 -9.46 -5.31
C PHE A 90 -14.89 -8.26 -4.60
N TRP A 91 -13.57 -8.12 -4.78
CA TRP A 91 -12.82 -6.98 -4.26
C TRP A 91 -13.28 -5.66 -4.84
N ASN A 92 -13.42 -5.60 -6.17
CA ASN A 92 -13.90 -4.40 -6.86
C ASN A 92 -15.30 -3.98 -6.41
N LEU A 93 -16.16 -4.95 -6.09
CA LEU A 93 -17.50 -4.69 -5.55
C LEU A 93 -17.45 -4.06 -4.15
N LEU A 94 -16.48 -4.46 -3.32
CA LEU A 94 -16.33 -3.98 -1.94
C LEU A 94 -15.56 -2.65 -1.83
N MET A 95 -14.84 -2.25 -2.88
CA MET A 95 -13.98 -1.06 -2.85
C MET A 95 -14.71 0.24 -2.46
N PRO A 96 -15.93 0.54 -2.95
CA PRO A 96 -16.66 1.74 -2.51
C PRO A 96 -16.94 1.78 -1.00
N PHE A 97 -17.24 0.62 -0.42
CA PHE A 97 -17.47 0.49 1.02
C PHE A 97 -16.17 0.65 1.81
N SER A 98 -15.05 0.16 1.26
CA SER A 98 -13.74 0.32 1.86
C SER A 98 -13.37 1.79 2.03
N ILE A 99 -13.67 2.64 1.06
CA ILE A 99 -13.41 4.08 1.12
C ILE A 99 -14.14 4.72 2.31
N ILE A 100 -15.41 4.32 2.55
CA ILE A 100 -16.19 4.83 3.69
C ILE A 100 -15.55 4.40 5.02
N VAL A 101 -15.15 3.13 5.14
CA VAL A 101 -14.49 2.61 6.34
C VAL A 101 -13.12 3.27 6.53
N ASP A 102 -12.36 3.50 5.48
CA ASP A 102 -11.09 4.21 5.51
C ASP A 102 -11.26 5.62 6.07
N PHE A 103 -12.31 6.33 5.66
CA PHE A 103 -12.62 7.65 6.19
C PHE A 103 -12.97 7.60 7.68
N ILE A 104 -13.82 6.66 8.12
CA ILE A 104 -14.22 6.48 9.51
C ILE A 104 -13.03 6.13 10.41
N THR A 105 -12.10 5.32 9.92
CA THR A 105 -10.89 4.92 10.65
C THR A 105 -9.74 5.93 10.53
N PHE A 106 -9.96 7.09 9.94
CA PHE A 106 -8.94 8.10 9.66
C PHE A 106 -7.71 7.55 8.91
N ASN A 107 -7.91 6.57 8.03
CA ASN A 107 -6.85 5.91 7.28
C ASN A 107 -5.72 5.31 8.16
N GLN A 108 -6.07 4.84 9.35
CA GLN A 108 -5.12 4.21 10.28
C GLN A 108 -4.95 2.71 10.03
N ILE A 109 -5.90 2.10 9.34
CA ILE A 109 -5.93 0.67 9.04
C ILE A 109 -6.11 0.47 7.54
N GLY A 110 -5.40 -0.45 6.94
CA GLY A 110 -5.57 -0.78 5.54
C GLY A 110 -4.57 -1.82 5.04
N LYS A 111 -4.96 -2.54 4.00
CA LYS A 111 -4.11 -3.52 3.32
C LYS A 111 -2.98 -2.88 2.53
N SER A 112 -3.17 -1.67 2.11
CA SER A 112 -2.26 -0.92 1.24
C SER A 112 -1.80 0.38 1.90
N LEU A 113 -0.66 0.88 1.46
CA LEU A 113 -0.04 2.10 1.96
C LEU A 113 0.14 3.08 0.81
N LEU A 114 -0.33 4.30 1.02
CA LEU A 114 -0.13 5.43 0.12
C LEU A 114 0.87 6.40 0.73
N CYS A 115 1.91 6.71 -0.02
CA CYS A 115 2.88 7.74 0.33
C CYS A 115 2.94 8.81 -0.75
N VAL A 116 2.85 10.08 -0.35
CA VAL A 116 3.06 11.23 -1.21
C VAL A 116 4.28 11.98 -0.71
N TYR A 117 5.31 12.02 -1.53
CA TYR A 117 6.49 12.84 -1.31
C TYR A 117 6.40 14.14 -2.10
N LYS A 118 6.97 15.19 -1.56
CA LYS A 118 7.20 16.48 -2.24
C LYS A 118 8.68 16.79 -2.30
N LYS A 119 9.14 17.27 -3.45
CA LYS A 119 10.49 17.80 -3.61
C LYS A 119 10.48 19.30 -3.27
N CYS A 120 11.20 19.65 -2.23
CA CYS A 120 11.37 21.05 -1.80
C CYS A 120 12.42 21.80 -2.62
#